data_f939036a58b76ee72d35f912a26909c6
#
_entry.id   f939036a58b76ee72d35f912a26909c6
#
_cell.length_a   1.000
_cell.length_b   1.000
_cell.length_c   1.000
_cell.angle_alpha   90.00
_cell.angle_beta   90.00
_cell.angle_gamma   90.00
#
_symmetry.space_group_name_H-M   'P 1'
#
loop_
_entity.id
_entity.type
_entity.pdbx_description
1 polymer ?
#
loop_
_entity_poly.entity_id
_entity_poly.type
_entity_poly.pdbx_seq_one_letter_code
_entity_poly.pdbx_strand_id
1 'polypeptide(L)'
;MSMYYLIVNEEKDSGCRVAKGIQAYMQEAGHRVLVQSHDAIDIHEKADMAIVLGGDGTVIAAAKKIADKEIPILGVNLGTLGFLTEIEKPKIYPALDAVMSGKYTIEKRMALSAQMQKTGETFFAVNEIVAGKRDFGRMVTTSVWVDGKWMDSYVADGVLIATPTGSTAYNLSAGGPILSPTMEAVVITPICPHSFNKRSVVVSSQAEICVKVEKTRESYVDEASVRCDGEVCAAIETGDVIRIQKAELPFNMVCVGEIGFYQKMRSKLNRT
;
A
#
# COMPACT_ATOMS: atom_id res chain seq x y z
N MET A 1 0.86 28.74 12.42
CA MET A 1 -0.38 27.95 12.62
C MET A 1 -0.43 26.95 11.50
N SER A 2 -0.32 25.67 11.80
CA SER A 2 -0.37 24.57 10.82
C SER A 2 -1.73 23.89 10.88
N MET A 3 -2.09 23.20 9.79
CA MET A 3 -3.33 22.45 9.66
C MET A 3 -3.05 20.96 9.55
N TYR A 4 -3.76 20.14 10.32
CA TYR A 4 -3.62 18.71 10.37
C TYR A 4 -4.96 18.00 10.17
N TYR A 5 -4.95 16.91 9.40
CA TYR A 5 -6.03 15.94 9.47
C TYR A 5 -5.67 14.85 10.49
N LEU A 6 -6.63 14.47 11.32
CA LEU A 6 -6.53 13.35 12.24
C LEU A 6 -7.51 12.28 11.79
N ILE A 7 -6.99 11.27 11.11
CA ILE A 7 -7.77 10.16 10.55
C ILE A 7 -7.78 9.00 11.55
N VAL A 8 -8.96 8.60 12.00
CA VAL A 8 -9.12 7.71 13.14
C VAL A 8 -9.78 6.40 12.73
N ASN A 9 -9.16 5.29 13.08
CA ASN A 9 -9.81 3.99 13.09
C ASN A 9 -10.54 3.82 14.43
N GLU A 10 -11.87 4.01 14.41
CA GLU A 10 -12.72 4.02 15.59
C GLU A 10 -12.83 2.66 16.28
N GLU A 11 -12.64 1.56 15.54
CA GLU A 11 -12.59 0.21 16.11
C GLU A 11 -11.36 0.04 17.03
N LYS A 12 -10.24 0.72 16.70
CA LYS A 12 -9.00 0.67 17.47
C LYS A 12 -8.88 1.77 18.52
N ASP A 13 -9.62 2.87 18.37
CA ASP A 13 -9.73 3.97 19.33
C ASP A 13 -11.17 4.11 19.85
N SER A 14 -11.62 3.13 20.60
CA SER A 14 -12.99 3.12 21.14
C SER A 14 -13.35 4.41 21.88
N GLY A 15 -14.40 5.08 21.38
CA GLY A 15 -14.85 6.39 21.89
C GLY A 15 -13.93 7.55 21.53
N CYS A 16 -13.01 7.36 20.58
CA CYS A 16 -12.06 8.36 20.09
C CYS A 16 -11.26 9.04 21.21
N ARG A 17 -10.85 8.31 22.23
CA ARG A 17 -10.17 8.86 23.42
C ARG A 17 -8.78 9.38 23.07
N VAL A 18 -8.01 8.61 22.31
CA VAL A 18 -6.68 9.01 21.87
C VAL A 18 -6.78 10.20 20.90
N ALA A 19 -7.71 10.13 19.95
CA ALA A 19 -7.96 11.19 18.98
C ALA A 19 -8.33 12.52 19.67
N LYS A 20 -9.25 12.50 20.62
CA LYS A 20 -9.65 13.70 21.39
C LYS A 20 -8.48 14.28 22.19
N GLY A 21 -7.63 13.44 22.79
CA GLY A 21 -6.43 13.90 23.49
C GLY A 21 -5.43 14.57 22.55
N ILE A 22 -5.16 13.98 21.38
CA ILE A 22 -4.27 14.56 20.37
C ILE A 22 -4.84 15.89 19.85
N GLN A 23 -6.13 15.92 19.52
CA GLN A 23 -6.81 17.11 19.03
C GLN A 23 -6.68 18.28 20.03
N ALA A 24 -7.04 18.05 21.30
CA ALA A 24 -6.93 19.07 22.34
C ALA A 24 -5.49 19.56 22.50
N TYR A 25 -4.53 18.65 22.59
CA TYR A 25 -3.11 18.98 22.75
C TYR A 25 -2.56 19.87 21.63
N MET A 26 -2.87 19.53 20.39
CA MET A 26 -2.40 20.31 19.23
C MET A 26 -3.14 21.64 19.07
N GLN A 27 -4.44 21.70 19.45
CA GLN A 27 -5.22 22.93 19.44
C GLN A 27 -4.74 23.92 20.52
N GLU A 28 -4.39 23.43 21.73
CA GLU A 28 -3.76 24.23 22.77
C GLU A 28 -2.42 24.83 22.34
N ALA A 29 -1.67 24.10 21.48
CA ALA A 29 -0.44 24.60 20.85
C ALA A 29 -0.69 25.57 19.68
N GLY A 30 -1.95 25.93 19.37
CA GLY A 30 -2.31 26.90 18.35
C GLY A 30 -2.43 26.34 16.92
N HIS A 31 -2.59 25.03 16.76
CA HIS A 31 -2.77 24.39 15.45
C HIS A 31 -4.24 24.05 15.17
N ARG A 32 -4.60 23.97 13.89
CA ARG A 32 -5.94 23.53 13.47
C ARG A 32 -5.92 22.01 13.21
N VAL A 33 -6.85 21.27 13.83
CA VAL A 33 -6.95 19.82 13.68
C VAL A 33 -8.37 19.44 13.28
N LEU A 34 -8.51 18.79 12.11
CA LEU A 34 -9.76 18.25 11.60
C LEU A 34 -9.77 16.73 11.77
N VAL A 35 -10.72 16.23 12.56
CA VAL A 35 -10.87 14.80 12.83
C VAL A 35 -11.81 14.18 11.82
N GLN A 36 -11.42 13.03 11.27
CA GLN A 36 -12.23 12.26 10.33
C GLN A 36 -12.15 10.76 10.66
N SER A 37 -13.24 10.04 10.41
CA SER A 37 -13.22 8.58 10.43
C SER A 37 -12.45 8.04 9.22
N HIS A 38 -11.72 6.95 9.41
CA HIS A 38 -10.98 6.30 8.32
C HIS A 38 -11.91 5.69 7.24
N ASP A 39 -13.17 5.40 7.58
CA ASP A 39 -14.18 4.89 6.64
C ASP A 39 -14.81 5.98 5.78
N ALA A 40 -14.68 7.25 6.20
CA ALA A 40 -15.28 8.41 5.55
C ALA A 40 -14.28 9.57 5.41
N ILE A 41 -13.12 9.27 4.79
CA ILE A 41 -12.08 10.27 4.55
C ILE A 41 -12.52 11.21 3.43
N ASP A 42 -12.62 12.49 3.77
CA ASP A 42 -13.03 13.56 2.88
C ASP A 42 -12.12 14.78 3.07
N ILE A 43 -11.18 14.98 2.14
CA ILE A 43 -10.13 15.98 2.22
C ILE A 43 -10.38 17.11 1.21
N HIS A 44 -10.88 18.23 1.68
CA HIS A 44 -11.18 19.40 0.85
C HIS A 44 -10.17 20.52 0.97
N GLU A 45 -9.46 20.59 2.09
CA GLU A 45 -8.50 21.64 2.35
C GLU A 45 -7.06 21.10 2.31
N LYS A 46 -6.12 21.93 1.86
CA LYS A 46 -4.69 21.58 1.93
C LYS A 46 -4.25 21.54 3.39
N ALA A 47 -3.58 20.48 3.80
CA ALA A 47 -3.03 20.35 5.14
C ALA A 47 -1.51 20.12 5.09
N ASP A 48 -0.85 20.44 6.20
CA ASP A 48 0.59 20.22 6.33
C ASP A 48 0.91 18.74 6.55
N MET A 49 -0.04 17.99 7.16
CA MET A 49 0.14 16.57 7.45
C MET A 49 -1.19 15.88 7.79
N ALA A 50 -1.28 14.58 7.50
CA ALA A 50 -2.31 13.69 8.02
C ALA A 50 -1.71 12.77 9.10
N ILE A 51 -2.28 12.81 10.30
CA ILE A 51 -1.94 11.90 11.41
C ILE A 51 -2.97 10.78 11.40
N VAL A 52 -2.53 9.54 11.17
CA VAL A 52 -3.41 8.38 11.02
C VAL A 52 -3.29 7.49 12.24
N LEU A 53 -4.40 7.36 12.98
CA LEU A 53 -4.51 6.52 14.16
C LEU A 53 -5.08 5.15 13.78
N GLY A 54 -4.23 4.11 13.77
CA GLY A 54 -4.70 2.78 13.37
C GLY A 54 -3.58 1.76 13.24
N GLY A 55 -3.59 1.02 12.17
CA GLY A 55 -2.53 0.08 11.75
C GLY A 55 -2.16 0.35 10.29
N ASP A 56 -1.33 -0.54 9.71
CA ASP A 56 -0.87 -0.39 8.33
C ASP A 56 -2.03 -0.29 7.33
N GLY A 57 -3.09 -1.09 7.48
CA GLY A 57 -4.29 -1.00 6.62
C GLY A 57 -4.98 0.37 6.68
N THR A 58 -5.05 0.98 7.88
CA THR A 58 -5.62 2.34 8.03
C THR A 58 -4.75 3.38 7.32
N VAL A 59 -3.41 3.23 7.39
CA VAL A 59 -2.47 4.11 6.69
C VAL A 59 -2.61 3.96 5.18
N ILE A 60 -2.75 2.75 4.66
CA ILE A 60 -2.96 2.47 3.23
C ILE A 60 -4.27 3.09 2.75
N ALA A 61 -5.37 2.90 3.49
CA ALA A 61 -6.66 3.49 3.14
C ALA A 61 -6.59 5.02 3.09
N ALA A 62 -5.92 5.64 4.07
CA ALA A 62 -5.67 7.08 4.07
C ALA A 62 -4.83 7.50 2.86
N ALA A 63 -3.73 6.80 2.57
CA ALA A 63 -2.83 7.10 1.46
C ALA A 63 -3.57 7.08 0.11
N LYS A 64 -4.43 6.09 -0.13
CA LYS A 64 -5.25 6.00 -1.36
C LYS A 64 -6.19 7.20 -1.54
N LYS A 65 -6.67 7.78 -0.44
CA LYS A 65 -7.61 8.92 -0.46
C LYS A 65 -6.94 10.28 -0.57
N ILE A 66 -5.67 10.39 -0.19
CA ILE A 66 -4.95 11.66 -0.14
C ILE A 66 -3.73 11.71 -1.07
N ALA A 67 -3.51 10.67 -1.89
CA ALA A 67 -2.35 10.58 -2.79
C ALA A 67 -2.27 11.79 -3.74
N ASP A 68 -3.41 12.25 -4.26
CA ASP A 68 -3.52 13.41 -5.17
C ASP A 68 -3.28 14.77 -4.46
N LYS A 69 -3.28 14.79 -3.13
CA LYS A 69 -3.08 16.01 -2.32
C LYS A 69 -1.63 16.21 -1.88
N GLU A 70 -0.77 15.20 -2.10
CA GLU A 70 0.63 15.20 -1.64
C GLU A 70 0.81 15.46 -0.14
N ILE A 71 -0.22 15.20 0.68
CA ILE A 71 -0.19 15.40 2.13
C ILE A 71 0.63 14.28 2.75
N PRO A 72 1.72 14.59 3.50
CA PRO A 72 2.51 13.57 4.16
C PRO A 72 1.75 12.93 5.33
N ILE A 73 1.98 11.61 5.55
CA ILE A 73 1.26 10.82 6.54
C ILE A 73 2.18 10.42 7.69
N LEU A 74 1.76 10.70 8.93
CA LEU A 74 2.32 10.14 10.15
C LEU A 74 1.43 9.00 10.64
N GLY A 75 1.93 7.77 10.59
CA GLY A 75 1.21 6.59 11.10
C GLY A 75 1.43 6.40 12.60
N VAL A 76 0.35 6.42 13.37
CA VAL A 76 0.36 6.15 14.82
C VAL A 76 -0.31 4.80 15.08
N ASN A 77 0.43 3.89 15.69
CA ASN A 77 -0.03 2.54 15.97
C ASN A 77 -0.88 2.48 17.23
N LEU A 78 -2.09 1.96 17.12
CA LEU A 78 -2.99 1.71 18.23
C LEU A 78 -3.06 0.24 18.67
N GLY A 79 -2.34 -0.64 17.98
CA GLY A 79 -2.32 -2.08 18.25
C GLY A 79 -0.92 -2.70 18.10
N THR A 80 -0.79 -3.71 17.26
CA THR A 80 0.52 -4.32 16.93
C THR A 80 1.28 -3.45 15.95
N LEU A 81 2.54 -3.12 16.26
CA LEU A 81 3.41 -2.27 15.43
C LEU A 81 3.49 -2.78 13.98
N GLY A 82 3.18 -1.92 13.05
CA GLY A 82 3.24 -2.16 11.61
C GLY A 82 4.59 -1.80 10.97
N PHE A 83 4.67 -1.92 9.65
CA PHE A 83 5.75 -1.37 8.85
C PHE A 83 5.52 0.10 8.49
N LEU A 84 4.24 0.50 8.34
CA LEU A 84 3.83 1.86 7.99
C LEU A 84 3.51 2.73 9.22
N THR A 85 3.20 2.11 10.36
CA THR A 85 3.01 2.85 11.60
C THR A 85 4.35 2.98 12.33
N GLU A 86 4.71 4.21 12.72
CA GLU A 86 6.01 4.48 13.32
C GLU A 86 5.90 4.74 14.83
N ILE A 87 4.81 5.39 15.24
CA ILE A 87 4.65 5.87 16.61
C ILE A 87 3.79 4.92 17.42
N GLU A 88 4.30 4.43 18.55
CA GLU A 88 3.53 3.66 19.52
C GLU A 88 2.84 4.60 20.54
N LYS A 89 1.71 4.15 21.14
CA LYS A 89 0.92 4.95 22.08
C LYS A 89 1.72 5.75 23.11
N PRO A 90 2.73 5.18 23.82
CA PRO A 90 3.49 5.93 24.82
C PRO A 90 4.33 7.09 24.26
N LYS A 91 4.61 7.07 22.95
CA LYS A 91 5.45 8.06 22.26
C LYS A 91 4.66 9.09 21.46
N ILE A 92 3.32 9.11 21.55
CA ILE A 92 2.47 10.01 20.77
C ILE A 92 2.83 11.47 21.02
N TYR A 93 2.77 11.94 22.26
CA TYR A 93 3.00 13.35 22.58
C TYR A 93 4.42 13.83 22.25
N PRO A 94 5.50 13.10 22.58
CA PRO A 94 6.84 13.45 22.11
C PRO A 94 6.97 13.53 20.58
N ALA A 95 6.27 12.65 19.85
CA ALA A 95 6.26 12.69 18.38
C ALA A 95 5.50 13.91 17.84
N LEU A 96 4.38 14.29 18.48
CA LEU A 96 3.65 15.51 18.14
C LEU A 96 4.50 16.76 18.38
N ASP A 97 5.25 16.82 19.49
CA ASP A 97 6.18 17.93 19.77
C ASP A 97 7.27 18.04 18.70
N ALA A 98 7.81 16.89 18.25
CA ALA A 98 8.77 16.85 17.16
C ALA A 98 8.15 17.36 15.85
N VAL A 99 6.94 16.93 15.52
CA VAL A 99 6.19 17.37 14.33
C VAL A 99 5.92 18.88 14.39
N MET A 100 5.37 19.39 15.48
CA MET A 100 5.04 20.80 15.64
C MET A 100 6.28 21.69 15.63
N SER A 101 7.44 21.16 16.05
CA SER A 101 8.75 21.86 15.99
C SER A 101 9.51 21.63 14.68
N GLY A 102 8.93 20.93 13.69
CA GLY A 102 9.57 20.65 12.39
C GLY A 102 10.72 19.65 12.45
N LYS A 103 10.84 18.88 13.53
CA LYS A 103 11.89 17.86 13.73
C LYS A 103 11.44 16.49 13.21
N TYR A 104 11.24 16.38 11.90
CA TYR A 104 10.87 15.14 11.20
C TYR A 104 11.47 15.14 9.80
N THR A 105 11.49 13.99 9.17
CA THR A 105 11.83 13.83 7.76
C THR A 105 10.66 13.26 6.97
N ILE A 106 10.65 13.49 5.66
CA ILE A 106 9.67 12.89 4.77
C ILE A 106 10.37 11.84 3.92
N GLU A 107 9.94 10.60 4.04
CA GLU A 107 10.38 9.48 3.21
C GLU A 107 9.39 9.31 2.05
N LYS A 108 9.85 9.57 0.83
CA LYS A 108 9.07 9.35 -0.38
C LYS A 108 9.10 7.88 -0.74
N ARG A 109 7.93 7.26 -0.85
CA ARG A 109 7.76 5.87 -1.27
C ARG A 109 7.01 5.81 -2.56
N MET A 110 7.46 4.96 -3.47
CA MET A 110 6.74 4.74 -4.71
C MET A 110 5.40 4.04 -4.45
N ALA A 111 4.45 4.33 -5.32
CA ALA A 111 3.19 3.61 -5.44
C ALA A 111 3.06 3.06 -6.87
N LEU A 112 2.08 2.20 -7.09
CA LEU A 112 1.74 1.66 -8.41
C LEU A 112 0.43 2.25 -8.91
N SER A 113 0.37 2.43 -10.22
CA SER A 113 -0.85 2.71 -10.97
C SER A 113 -1.15 1.52 -11.88
N ALA A 114 -2.40 1.04 -11.87
CA ALA A 114 -2.88 0.06 -12.83
C ALA A 114 -3.91 0.70 -13.75
N GLN A 115 -3.87 0.38 -15.03
CA GLN A 115 -4.85 0.80 -16.01
C GLN A 115 -5.42 -0.41 -16.75
N MET A 116 -6.73 -0.50 -16.76
CA MET A 116 -7.44 -1.47 -17.59
C MET A 116 -7.38 -1.03 -19.05
N GLN A 117 -6.82 -1.86 -19.94
CA GLN A 117 -6.70 -1.49 -21.35
C GLN A 117 -8.07 -1.34 -22.04
N LYS A 118 -9.05 -2.14 -21.63
CA LYS A 118 -10.40 -2.17 -22.25
C LYS A 118 -11.27 -0.96 -21.85
N THR A 119 -11.23 -0.55 -20.58
CA THR A 119 -12.10 0.53 -20.05
C THR A 119 -11.37 1.86 -19.87
N GLY A 120 -10.04 1.84 -19.78
CA GLY A 120 -9.22 3.00 -19.42
C GLY A 120 -9.26 3.34 -17.93
N GLU A 121 -10.02 2.60 -17.12
CA GLU A 121 -10.08 2.82 -15.67
C GLU A 121 -8.70 2.66 -15.03
N THR A 122 -8.39 3.54 -14.10
CA THR A 122 -7.12 3.56 -13.38
C THR A 122 -7.31 3.32 -11.90
N PHE A 123 -6.38 2.59 -11.30
CA PHE A 123 -6.36 2.25 -9.88
C PHE A 123 -4.99 2.56 -9.29
N PHE A 124 -4.98 2.86 -7.99
CA PHE A 124 -3.77 3.19 -7.24
C PHE A 124 -3.53 2.15 -6.15
N ALA A 125 -2.27 1.76 -5.94
CA ALA A 125 -1.86 0.85 -4.88
C ALA A 125 -0.56 1.30 -4.21
N VAL A 126 -0.54 1.22 -2.89
CA VAL A 126 0.64 1.50 -2.04
C VAL A 126 1.52 0.25 -1.93
N ASN A 127 0.92 -0.91 -1.68
CA ASN A 127 1.65 -2.16 -1.52
C ASN A 127 1.76 -2.94 -2.83
N GLU A 128 0.62 -3.42 -3.35
CA GLU A 128 0.62 -4.32 -4.50
C GLU A 128 -0.66 -4.27 -5.32
N ILE A 129 -0.51 -4.70 -6.57
CA ILE A 129 -1.59 -5.00 -7.50
C ILE A 129 -1.54 -6.50 -7.79
N VAL A 130 -2.67 -7.17 -7.63
CA VAL A 130 -2.82 -8.60 -7.90
C VAL A 130 -3.79 -8.80 -9.05
N ALA A 131 -3.36 -9.51 -10.10
CA ALA A 131 -4.23 -10.10 -11.10
C ALA A 131 -4.35 -11.60 -10.81
N GLY A 132 -5.51 -12.05 -10.33
CA GLY A 132 -5.66 -13.41 -9.84
C GLY A 132 -7.08 -13.93 -9.89
N LYS A 133 -7.25 -15.19 -9.56
CA LYS A 133 -8.56 -15.86 -9.53
C LYS A 133 -9.56 -15.08 -8.71
N ARG A 134 -10.79 -15.06 -9.16
CA ARG A 134 -11.88 -14.33 -8.51
C ARG A 134 -12.30 -15.00 -7.20
N ASP A 135 -12.44 -16.31 -7.22
CA ASP A 135 -12.94 -17.13 -6.11
C ASP A 135 -11.97 -18.27 -5.76
N PHE A 136 -12.29 -19.08 -4.74
CA PHE A 136 -11.56 -20.30 -4.35
C PHE A 136 -11.69 -21.43 -5.40
N GLY A 137 -11.71 -21.07 -6.67
CA GLY A 137 -11.89 -22.00 -7.75
C GLY A 137 -10.59 -22.45 -8.40
N ARG A 138 -10.64 -22.47 -9.72
CA ARG A 138 -9.53 -22.91 -10.56
C ARG A 138 -8.43 -21.87 -10.62
N MET A 139 -7.18 -22.32 -10.81
CA MET A 139 -6.07 -21.45 -11.16
C MET A 139 -6.36 -20.70 -12.46
N VAL A 140 -5.82 -19.51 -12.59
CA VAL A 140 -5.86 -18.71 -13.81
C VAL A 140 -4.52 -18.78 -14.53
N THR A 141 -4.54 -18.60 -15.85
CA THR A 141 -3.33 -18.44 -16.63
C THR A 141 -3.12 -16.95 -16.89
N THR A 142 -2.00 -16.42 -16.44
CA THR A 142 -1.60 -15.03 -16.69
C THR A 142 -0.28 -14.99 -17.43
N SER A 143 -0.20 -14.18 -18.48
CA SER A 143 1.07 -13.87 -19.15
C SER A 143 1.52 -12.46 -18.77
N VAL A 144 2.82 -12.29 -18.58
CA VAL A 144 3.45 -11.04 -18.13
C VAL A 144 4.46 -10.57 -19.16
N TRP A 145 4.40 -9.30 -19.48
CA TRP A 145 5.38 -8.58 -20.30
C TRP A 145 6.00 -7.47 -19.48
N VAL A 146 7.27 -7.20 -19.71
CA VAL A 146 8.03 -6.10 -19.14
C VAL A 146 8.65 -5.31 -20.30
N ASP A 147 8.33 -4.02 -20.40
CA ASP A 147 8.76 -3.13 -21.48
C ASP A 147 8.48 -3.72 -22.87
N GLY A 148 7.27 -4.26 -23.04
CA GLY A 148 6.81 -4.88 -24.29
C GLY A 148 7.43 -6.24 -24.61
N LYS A 149 8.35 -6.77 -23.77
CA LYS A 149 8.97 -8.09 -23.96
C LYS A 149 8.26 -9.11 -23.09
N TRP A 150 7.87 -10.23 -23.70
CA TRP A 150 7.31 -11.35 -22.94
C TRP A 150 8.32 -11.85 -21.91
N MET A 151 7.89 -11.90 -20.65
CA MET A 151 8.72 -12.35 -19.54
C MET A 151 8.43 -13.82 -19.21
N ASP A 152 7.15 -14.13 -18.92
CA ASP A 152 6.72 -15.48 -18.54
C ASP A 152 5.20 -15.63 -18.56
N SER A 153 4.73 -16.89 -18.43
CA SER A 153 3.33 -17.22 -18.20
C SER A 153 3.18 -18.10 -16.98
N TYR A 154 2.16 -17.83 -16.17
CA TYR A 154 1.91 -18.50 -14.91
C TYR A 154 0.53 -19.15 -14.88
N VAL A 155 0.48 -20.47 -14.66
CA VAL A 155 -0.72 -21.17 -14.21
C VAL A 155 -0.67 -21.16 -12.69
N ALA A 156 -1.46 -20.30 -12.05
CA ALA A 156 -1.30 -19.95 -10.64
C ALA A 156 -2.64 -19.46 -10.03
N ASP A 157 -2.65 -19.18 -8.75
CA ASP A 157 -3.73 -18.43 -8.12
C ASP A 157 -3.76 -16.97 -8.60
N GLY A 158 -2.64 -16.47 -9.12
CA GLY A 158 -2.49 -15.16 -9.70
C GLY A 158 -1.03 -14.75 -9.84
N VAL A 159 -0.82 -13.50 -10.27
CA VAL A 159 0.46 -12.80 -10.25
C VAL A 159 0.30 -11.51 -9.46
N LEU A 160 1.29 -11.22 -8.64
CA LEU A 160 1.35 -10.06 -7.74
C LEU A 160 2.48 -9.15 -8.22
N ILE A 161 2.19 -7.87 -8.33
CA ILE A 161 3.15 -6.81 -8.66
C ILE A 161 3.24 -5.89 -7.44
N ALA A 162 4.38 -5.91 -6.74
CA ALA A 162 4.58 -5.20 -5.48
C ALA A 162 5.57 -4.04 -5.58
N THR A 163 5.27 -2.99 -4.83
CA THR A 163 6.24 -1.94 -4.49
C THR A 163 7.26 -2.46 -3.48
N PRO A 164 8.36 -1.75 -3.22
CA PRO A 164 9.25 -2.07 -2.09
C PRO A 164 8.53 -2.01 -0.73
N THR A 165 7.58 -1.08 -0.55
CA THR A 165 6.71 -1.03 0.63
C THR A 165 5.89 -2.30 0.78
N GLY A 166 5.24 -2.76 -0.30
CA GLY A 166 4.45 -3.98 -0.36
C GLY A 166 5.27 -5.27 -0.29
N SER A 167 6.61 -5.19 -0.44
CA SER A 167 7.48 -6.36 -0.33
C SER A 167 7.37 -7.08 1.01
N THR A 168 6.94 -6.37 2.06
CA THR A 168 6.70 -6.91 3.41
C THR A 168 5.23 -7.25 3.70
N ALA A 169 4.34 -7.09 2.70
CA ALA A 169 2.91 -7.39 2.78
C ALA A 169 2.60 -8.76 2.12
N TYR A 170 1.64 -8.82 1.22
CA TYR A 170 1.25 -10.07 0.57
C TYR A 170 2.39 -10.70 -0.25
N ASN A 171 3.26 -9.88 -0.84
CA ASN A 171 4.46 -10.37 -1.52
C ASN A 171 5.32 -11.29 -0.64
N LEU A 172 5.50 -10.96 0.65
CA LEU A 172 6.27 -11.79 1.58
C LEU A 172 5.59 -13.15 1.79
N SER A 173 4.28 -13.17 1.96
CA SER A 173 3.49 -14.40 2.12
C SER A 173 3.51 -15.25 0.84
N ALA A 174 3.60 -14.63 -0.33
CA ALA A 174 3.73 -15.29 -1.62
C ALA A 174 5.16 -15.79 -1.90
N GLY A 175 6.11 -15.59 -0.99
CA GLY A 175 7.50 -16.03 -1.11
C GLY A 175 8.40 -15.08 -1.91
N GLY A 176 7.97 -13.83 -2.10
CA GLY A 176 8.78 -12.79 -2.73
C GLY A 176 9.86 -12.23 -1.81
N PRO A 177 10.88 -11.55 -2.36
CA PRO A 177 11.96 -10.95 -1.59
C PRO A 177 11.49 -9.71 -0.81
N ILE A 178 12.17 -9.42 0.30
CA ILE A 178 12.03 -8.16 1.03
C ILE A 178 12.93 -7.11 0.37
N LEU A 179 12.36 -5.97 0.04
CA LEU A 179 13.10 -4.81 -0.46
C LEU A 179 13.11 -3.69 0.57
N SER A 180 14.18 -2.87 0.58
CA SER A 180 14.17 -1.61 1.33
C SER A 180 13.09 -0.69 0.76
N PRO A 181 12.25 -0.06 1.59
CA PRO A 181 11.10 0.71 1.11
C PRO A 181 11.44 1.91 0.24
N THR A 182 12.67 2.38 0.27
CA THR A 182 13.19 3.50 -0.53
C THR A 182 13.83 3.06 -1.86
N MET A 183 13.84 1.76 -2.17
CA MET A 183 14.36 1.27 -3.44
C MET A 183 13.46 1.68 -4.61
N GLU A 184 14.06 1.94 -5.77
CA GLU A 184 13.38 2.20 -7.03
C GLU A 184 13.27 0.88 -7.84
N ALA A 185 12.41 -0.03 -7.39
CA ALA A 185 12.23 -1.36 -7.98
C ALA A 185 10.76 -1.84 -7.83
N VAL A 186 10.37 -2.80 -8.66
CA VAL A 186 9.08 -3.50 -8.58
C VAL A 186 9.34 -4.99 -8.53
N VAL A 187 8.58 -5.71 -7.72
CA VAL A 187 8.65 -7.17 -7.62
C VAL A 187 7.45 -7.79 -8.33
N ILE A 188 7.71 -8.75 -9.20
CA ILE A 188 6.71 -9.57 -9.87
C ILE A 188 6.78 -10.96 -9.23
N THR A 189 5.73 -11.39 -8.52
CA THR A 189 5.70 -12.64 -7.77
C THR A 189 4.49 -13.49 -8.20
N PRO A 190 4.67 -14.71 -8.71
CA PRO A 190 3.55 -15.63 -8.93
C PRO A 190 3.01 -16.15 -7.59
N ILE A 191 1.69 -16.24 -7.46
CA ILE A 191 1.00 -16.72 -6.25
C ILE A 191 0.65 -18.18 -6.42
N CYS A 192 1.22 -19.06 -5.61
CA CYS A 192 0.97 -20.51 -5.65
C CYS A 192 1.03 -21.10 -7.08
N PRO A 193 2.11 -20.88 -7.84
CA PRO A 193 2.19 -21.38 -9.21
C PRO A 193 2.23 -22.92 -9.23
N HIS A 194 1.58 -23.50 -10.23
CA HIS A 194 1.59 -24.96 -10.42
C HIS A 194 3.00 -25.51 -10.72
N SER A 195 3.87 -24.71 -11.28
CA SER A 195 5.27 -25.06 -11.60
C SER A 195 6.22 -24.69 -10.48
N PHE A 196 7.04 -25.65 -10.02
CA PHE A 196 8.01 -25.46 -8.93
C PHE A 196 9.18 -24.51 -9.26
N ASN A 197 9.44 -24.24 -10.53
CA ASN A 197 10.61 -23.46 -10.97
C ASN A 197 10.31 -21.95 -11.12
N LYS A 198 9.08 -21.52 -10.90
CA LYS A 198 8.73 -20.12 -10.99
C LYS A 198 9.25 -19.34 -9.77
N ARG A 199 9.87 -18.22 -10.03
CA ARG A 199 10.48 -17.34 -9.01
C ARG A 199 9.99 -15.92 -9.17
N SER A 200 10.08 -15.14 -8.08
CA SER A 200 9.87 -13.70 -8.15
C SER A 200 11.00 -13.04 -8.96
N VAL A 201 10.64 -12.04 -9.73
CA VAL A 201 11.55 -11.23 -10.53
C VAL A 201 11.49 -9.79 -10.05
N VAL A 202 12.66 -9.17 -9.84
CA VAL A 202 12.76 -7.75 -9.50
C VAL A 202 13.15 -6.99 -10.76
N VAL A 203 12.38 -5.94 -11.06
CA VAL A 203 12.58 -5.08 -12.23
C VAL A 203 12.72 -3.62 -11.81
N SER A 204 13.16 -2.76 -12.72
CA SER A 204 13.22 -1.30 -12.50
C SER A 204 11.83 -0.74 -12.15
N SER A 205 11.78 0.27 -11.30
CA SER A 205 10.55 1.04 -11.04
C SER A 205 10.02 1.76 -12.27
N GLN A 206 10.84 1.97 -13.28
CA GLN A 206 10.47 2.63 -14.53
C GLN A 206 9.90 1.65 -15.57
N ALA A 207 9.93 0.34 -15.30
CA ALA A 207 9.41 -0.67 -16.21
C ALA A 207 7.88 -0.57 -16.33
N GLU A 208 7.38 -0.69 -17.55
CA GLU A 208 5.96 -0.93 -17.82
C GLU A 208 5.69 -2.43 -17.76
N ILE A 209 4.78 -2.84 -16.89
CA ILE A 209 4.38 -4.23 -16.72
C ILE A 209 2.98 -4.41 -17.28
N CYS A 210 2.82 -5.32 -18.24
CA CYS A 210 1.52 -5.72 -18.75
C CYS A 210 1.20 -7.13 -18.28
N VAL A 211 0.01 -7.31 -17.70
CA VAL A 211 -0.52 -8.62 -17.31
C VAL A 211 -1.76 -8.90 -18.12
N LYS A 212 -1.78 -10.04 -18.81
CA LYS A 212 -2.93 -10.50 -19.59
C LYS A 212 -3.48 -11.79 -19.02
N VAL A 213 -4.79 -11.89 -18.89
CA VAL A 213 -5.47 -13.14 -18.57
C VAL A 213 -5.54 -13.99 -19.84
N GLU A 214 -4.90 -15.14 -19.82
CA GLU A 214 -4.88 -16.07 -20.95
C GLU A 214 -5.94 -17.15 -20.79
N LYS A 215 -6.28 -17.77 -21.89
CA LYS A 215 -7.22 -18.89 -21.92
C LYS A 215 -6.53 -20.16 -21.38
N THR A 216 -7.04 -20.70 -20.30
CA THR A 216 -6.49 -21.96 -19.74
C THR A 216 -6.94 -23.19 -20.53
N ARG A 217 -8.15 -23.15 -21.13
CA ARG A 217 -8.71 -24.22 -21.98
C ARG A 217 -9.57 -23.62 -23.10
N GLU A 218 -9.61 -24.27 -24.27
CA GLU A 218 -10.33 -23.76 -25.44
C GLU A 218 -11.84 -23.50 -25.22
N SER A 219 -12.48 -24.28 -24.36
CA SER A 219 -13.91 -24.21 -24.10
C SER A 219 -14.33 -23.37 -22.88
N TYR A 220 -13.39 -22.62 -22.26
CA TYR A 220 -13.66 -21.94 -21.01
C TYR A 220 -13.14 -20.47 -21.01
N VAL A 221 -13.92 -19.57 -20.44
CA VAL A 221 -13.51 -18.20 -20.15
C VAL A 221 -13.06 -18.17 -18.69
N ASP A 222 -11.80 -17.85 -18.45
CA ASP A 222 -11.28 -17.74 -17.11
C ASP A 222 -11.70 -16.38 -16.53
N GLU A 223 -12.38 -16.40 -15.38
CA GLU A 223 -12.74 -15.22 -14.61
C GLU A 223 -11.65 -14.94 -13.57
N ALA A 224 -11.24 -13.70 -13.52
CA ALA A 224 -10.24 -13.21 -12.60
C ALA A 224 -10.64 -11.86 -12.01
N SER A 225 -9.83 -11.31 -11.13
CA SER A 225 -10.02 -9.98 -10.56
C SER A 225 -8.69 -9.23 -10.44
N VAL A 226 -8.77 -7.93 -10.56
CA VAL A 226 -7.69 -7.02 -10.14
C VAL A 226 -7.97 -6.59 -8.72
N ARG A 227 -6.96 -6.73 -7.86
CA ARG A 227 -7.00 -6.24 -6.48
C ARG A 227 -5.86 -5.25 -6.26
N CYS A 228 -6.17 -4.17 -5.57
CA CYS A 228 -5.21 -3.13 -5.19
C CYS A 228 -5.19 -3.03 -3.67
N ASP A 229 -4.06 -3.39 -3.04
CA ASP A 229 -3.93 -3.44 -1.58
C ASP A 229 -5.01 -4.31 -0.91
N GLY A 230 -5.35 -5.45 -1.51
CA GLY A 230 -6.34 -6.41 -1.02
C GLY A 230 -7.79 -6.13 -1.43
N GLU A 231 -8.16 -4.92 -1.85
CA GLU A 231 -9.51 -4.56 -2.31
C GLU A 231 -9.72 -4.93 -3.78
N VAL A 232 -10.90 -5.48 -4.11
CA VAL A 232 -11.28 -5.76 -5.52
C VAL A 232 -11.57 -4.44 -6.23
N CYS A 233 -10.77 -4.15 -7.27
CA CYS A 233 -10.92 -2.97 -8.09
C CYS A 233 -11.68 -3.22 -9.39
N ALA A 234 -11.44 -4.38 -10.03
CA ALA A 234 -12.10 -4.75 -11.27
C ALA A 234 -12.29 -6.26 -11.39
N ALA A 235 -13.37 -6.68 -12.05
CA ALA A 235 -13.49 -8.03 -12.59
C ALA A 235 -12.85 -8.06 -13.98
N ILE A 236 -12.13 -9.11 -14.28
CA ILE A 236 -11.43 -9.32 -15.55
C ILE A 236 -11.65 -10.75 -16.05
N GLU A 237 -11.50 -10.94 -17.33
CA GLU A 237 -11.70 -12.24 -18.00
C GLU A 237 -10.62 -12.51 -19.04
N THR A 238 -10.63 -13.70 -19.61
CA THR A 238 -9.73 -14.10 -20.70
C THR A 238 -9.65 -13.02 -21.80
N GLY A 239 -8.45 -12.58 -22.11
CA GLY A 239 -8.16 -11.55 -23.12
C GLY A 239 -7.97 -10.14 -22.53
N ASP A 240 -8.45 -9.87 -21.33
CA ASP A 240 -8.24 -8.57 -20.68
C ASP A 240 -6.77 -8.36 -20.32
N VAL A 241 -6.33 -7.11 -20.47
CA VAL A 241 -4.96 -6.67 -20.20
C VAL A 241 -4.97 -5.53 -19.19
N ILE A 242 -4.09 -5.65 -18.21
CA ILE A 242 -3.83 -4.64 -17.20
C ILE A 242 -2.42 -4.12 -17.43
N ARG A 243 -2.28 -2.80 -17.58
CA ARG A 243 -0.99 -2.12 -17.64
C ARG A 243 -0.67 -1.56 -16.25
N ILE A 244 0.50 -1.88 -15.73
CA ILE A 244 0.94 -1.50 -14.39
C ILE A 244 2.26 -0.76 -14.51
N GLN A 245 2.36 0.38 -13.85
CA GLN A 245 3.56 1.22 -13.83
C GLN A 245 3.67 1.96 -12.50
N LYS A 246 4.81 2.60 -12.26
CA LYS A 246 4.99 3.51 -11.13
C LYS A 246 3.96 4.64 -11.23
N ALA A 247 3.26 4.93 -10.13
CA ALA A 247 2.36 6.08 -10.06
C ALA A 247 3.13 7.40 -10.15
N GLU A 248 2.52 8.42 -10.74
CA GLU A 248 3.13 9.75 -10.88
C GLU A 248 3.44 10.38 -9.52
N LEU A 249 2.53 10.23 -8.57
CA LEU A 249 2.69 10.78 -7.23
C LEU A 249 3.16 9.72 -6.24
N PRO A 250 4.20 10.04 -5.44
CA PRO A 250 4.66 9.15 -4.40
C PRO A 250 3.71 9.18 -3.19
N PHE A 251 3.81 8.17 -2.38
CA PHE A 251 3.26 8.15 -1.04
C PHE A 251 4.30 8.72 -0.05
N ASN A 252 3.96 9.79 0.65
CA ASN A 252 4.87 10.51 1.54
C ASN A 252 4.68 10.07 2.99
N MET A 253 5.68 9.40 3.58
CA MET A 253 5.69 9.00 4.99
C MET A 253 6.48 10.00 5.84
N VAL A 254 5.89 10.42 6.95
CA VAL A 254 6.59 11.23 7.97
C VAL A 254 7.33 10.29 8.91
N CYS A 255 8.61 10.55 9.11
CA CYS A 255 9.48 9.83 10.02
C CYS A 255 9.92 10.75 11.17
N VAL A 256 9.58 10.35 12.42
CA VAL A 256 9.89 11.07 13.66
C VAL A 256 10.71 10.17 14.56
N GLY A 257 12.02 10.05 14.34
CA GLY A 257 12.87 9.25 15.20
C GLY A 257 13.74 8.26 14.45
N GLU A 258 14.43 7.40 15.20
CA GLU A 258 15.48 6.53 14.69
C GLU A 258 15.06 5.08 14.44
N ILE A 259 13.76 4.73 14.54
CA ILE A 259 13.32 3.35 14.33
C ILE A 259 13.32 3.05 12.84
N GLY A 260 14.48 2.69 12.32
CA GLY A 260 14.65 2.38 10.91
C GLY A 260 13.95 1.08 10.49
N PHE A 261 13.76 0.92 9.18
CA PHE A 261 13.14 -0.24 8.54
C PHE A 261 13.72 -1.59 9.02
N TYR A 262 15.02 -1.71 9.11
CA TYR A 262 15.69 -2.97 9.53
C TYR A 262 15.41 -3.34 10.99
N GLN A 263 15.18 -2.37 11.86
CA GLN A 263 14.82 -2.64 13.25
C GLN A 263 13.37 -3.15 13.32
N LYS A 264 12.44 -2.53 12.58
CA LYS A 264 11.06 -3.01 12.43
C LYS A 264 11.03 -4.43 11.86
N MET A 265 11.79 -4.67 10.81
CA MET A 265 11.92 -5.98 10.16
C MET A 265 12.36 -7.05 11.16
N ARG A 266 13.46 -6.82 11.90
CA ARG A 266 13.95 -7.77 12.93
C ARG A 266 12.91 -8.04 14.00
N SER A 267 12.22 -7.00 14.49
CA SER A 267 11.23 -7.16 15.55
C SER A 267 10.00 -7.96 15.10
N LYS A 268 9.69 -7.94 13.80
CA LYS A 268 8.54 -8.66 13.24
C LYS A 268 8.88 -10.09 12.81
N LEU A 269 10.02 -10.30 12.17
CA LEU A 269 10.42 -11.62 11.68
C LEU A 269 10.92 -12.55 12.81
N ASN A 270 11.40 -12.00 13.94
CA ASN A 270 11.85 -12.77 15.09
C ASN A 270 10.76 -13.00 16.15
N ARG A 271 9.53 -12.59 15.90
CA ARG A 271 8.39 -12.98 16.75
C ARG A 271 7.95 -14.39 16.34
N THR A 272 8.55 -15.40 16.99
CA THR A 272 8.05 -16.79 17.04
C THR A 272 6.95 -16.91 18.06
#